data_06b0ca1bb85c81dc55dc7306d64d83b9
#
_entry.id   06b0ca1bb85c81dc55dc7306d64d83b9
#
_cell.length_a   1.000
_cell.length_b   1.000
_cell.length_c   1.000
_cell.angle_alpha   90.00
_cell.angle_beta   90.00
_cell.angle_gamma   90.00
#
_symmetry.space_group_name_H-M   'P 1'
#
loop_
_entity.id
_entity.type
_entity.pdbx_description
1 polymer ?
#
loop_
_entity_poly.entity_id
_entity_poly.type
_entity_poly.pdbx_seq_one_letter_code
_entity_poly.pdbx_strand_id
1 'polypeptide(L)'
;VIFSYDYLWINVRVKGGAYGCMSGSSRNGDFYMVSYRDPNLEKTNDIYEGAADYIRNFDVSRRDMVKFIIGTIGEIDAPLTPSAMGSRSFTHYMCNCTEDMLRKDREEVLDATVESIRELAPLIESAVGQNYFCVVGNQKQINGAADLFDEIKPLIG
;
A
#
# COMPACT_ATOMS: atom_id res chain seq x y z
N VAL A 1 1.60 6.58 -1.50
CA VAL A 1 0.80 7.82 -1.56
C VAL A 1 -0.46 7.62 -2.40
N ILE A 2 -0.38 7.27 -3.70
CA ILE A 2 -1.54 7.12 -4.61
C ILE A 2 -2.59 6.17 -4.01
N PHE A 3 -2.24 4.95 -3.66
CA PHE A 3 -3.19 4.01 -3.07
C PHE A 3 -3.79 4.53 -1.76
N SER A 4 -2.96 4.98 -0.82
CA SER A 4 -3.41 5.33 0.53
C SER A 4 -4.30 6.58 0.57
N TYR A 5 -4.02 7.59 -0.29
CA TYR A 5 -4.72 8.88 -0.23
C TYR A 5 -5.78 9.08 -1.31
N ASP A 6 -5.84 8.21 -2.32
CA ASP A 6 -6.87 8.26 -3.35
C ASP A 6 -7.69 6.97 -3.35
N TYR A 7 -7.16 5.88 -3.88
CA TYR A 7 -7.91 4.65 -4.12
C TYR A 7 -8.52 4.03 -2.86
N LEU A 8 -7.68 3.73 -1.87
CA LEU A 8 -8.14 3.09 -0.62
C LEU A 8 -8.93 4.07 0.24
N TRP A 9 -8.48 5.32 0.33
CA TRP A 9 -9.19 6.33 1.11
C TRP A 9 -10.63 6.51 0.64
N ILE A 10 -10.83 6.62 -0.67
CA ILE A 10 -12.16 6.84 -1.24
C ILE A 10 -13.02 5.58 -1.12
N ASN A 11 -12.49 4.41 -1.49
CA ASN A 11 -13.30 3.21 -1.63
C ASN A 11 -13.46 2.44 -0.32
N VAL A 12 -12.40 2.28 0.47
CA VAL A 12 -12.42 1.52 1.73
C VAL A 12 -12.89 2.38 2.89
N ARG A 13 -12.36 3.63 3.02
CA ARG A 13 -12.70 4.47 4.16
C ARG A 13 -13.96 5.29 3.93
N VAL A 14 -14.02 6.13 2.90
CA VAL A 14 -15.13 7.08 2.71
C VAL A 14 -16.42 6.35 2.31
N LYS A 15 -16.35 5.49 1.31
CA LYS A 15 -17.52 4.73 0.83
C LYS A 15 -17.76 3.45 1.63
N GLY A 16 -16.71 2.78 2.06
CA GLY A 16 -16.78 1.52 2.80
C GLY A 16 -17.03 1.70 4.30
N GLY A 17 -16.67 2.85 4.88
CA GLY A 17 -16.88 3.14 6.29
C GLY A 17 -15.81 2.57 7.23
N ALA A 18 -14.68 2.09 6.71
CA ALA A 18 -13.55 1.69 7.52
C ALA A 18 -12.98 2.88 8.31
N TYR A 19 -12.48 2.65 9.52
CA TYR A 19 -11.85 3.68 10.32
C TYR A 19 -10.54 4.17 9.71
N GLY A 20 -9.74 3.26 9.16
CA GLY A 20 -8.50 3.56 8.46
C GLY A 20 -8.17 2.52 7.40
N CYS A 21 -7.37 2.94 6.44
CA CYS A 21 -6.80 2.08 5.41
C CYS A 21 -5.42 2.60 5.03
N MET A 22 -4.54 1.70 4.65
CA MET A 22 -3.21 2.04 4.19
C MET A 22 -2.65 0.99 3.24
N SER A 23 -1.63 1.35 2.51
CA SER A 23 -0.81 0.44 1.72
C SER A 23 0.66 0.76 1.94
N GLY A 24 1.50 -0.21 1.75
CA GLY A 24 2.94 -0.03 1.83
C GLY A 24 3.67 -1.01 0.94
N SER A 25 4.89 -0.65 0.62
CA SER A 25 5.84 -1.50 -0.07
C SER A 25 7.21 -1.38 0.58
N SER A 26 8.00 -2.44 0.51
CA SER A 26 9.36 -2.45 1.02
C SER A 26 10.36 -2.74 -0.09
N ARG A 27 11.65 -2.44 0.17
CA ARG A 27 12.74 -2.79 -0.75
C ARG A 27 12.92 -4.29 -0.94
N ASN A 28 12.40 -5.11 -0.02
CA ASN A 28 12.44 -6.58 -0.13
C ASN A 28 11.44 -7.11 -1.16
N GLY A 29 10.58 -6.24 -1.73
CA GLY A 29 9.52 -6.64 -2.64
C GLY A 29 8.19 -6.94 -1.95
N ASP A 30 8.08 -6.76 -0.64
CA ASP A 30 6.80 -6.91 0.05
C ASP A 30 5.86 -5.78 -0.36
N PHE A 31 4.60 -6.12 -0.59
CA PHE A 31 3.51 -5.19 -0.83
C PHE A 31 2.32 -5.60 0.03
N TYR A 32 1.66 -4.65 0.64
CA TYR A 32 0.45 -4.90 1.43
C TYR A 32 -0.57 -3.78 1.29
N MET A 33 -1.83 -4.16 1.45
CA MET A 33 -2.95 -3.27 1.71
C MET A 33 -3.65 -3.74 2.99
N VAL A 34 -4.08 -2.81 3.83
CA VAL A 34 -4.71 -3.13 5.09
C VAL A 34 -5.81 -2.14 5.41
N SER A 35 -6.89 -2.62 6.02
CA SER A 35 -7.93 -1.82 6.64
C SER A 35 -8.04 -2.11 8.13
N TYR A 36 -8.53 -1.13 8.87
CA TYR A 36 -8.66 -1.20 10.31
C TYR A 36 -10.06 -0.76 10.74
N ARG A 37 -10.69 -1.55 11.62
CA ARG A 37 -12.09 -1.37 12.01
C ARG A 37 -12.98 -1.21 10.79
N ASP A 38 -12.88 -2.17 9.88
CA ASP A 38 -13.60 -2.22 8.63
C ASP A 38 -14.91 -3.01 8.82
N PRO A 39 -16.06 -2.43 8.51
CA PRO A 39 -17.33 -3.15 8.59
C PRO A 39 -17.57 -4.11 7.41
N ASN A 40 -16.76 -4.02 6.36
CA ASN A 40 -16.94 -4.83 5.15
C ASN A 40 -15.76 -5.81 4.97
N LEU A 41 -16.05 -7.07 4.77
CA LEU A 41 -15.03 -8.07 4.53
C LEU A 41 -14.85 -8.33 3.02
N GLU A 42 -15.85 -8.91 2.36
CA GLU A 42 -15.82 -9.26 0.94
C GLU A 42 -15.60 -8.02 0.06
N LYS A 43 -16.39 -6.98 0.27
CA LYS A 43 -16.31 -5.75 -0.51
C LYS A 43 -14.94 -5.06 -0.41
N THR A 44 -14.29 -5.13 0.73
CA THR A 44 -12.94 -4.56 0.90
C THR A 44 -11.91 -5.42 0.19
N ASN A 45 -12.08 -6.76 0.20
CA ASN A 45 -11.24 -7.63 -0.60
C ASN A 45 -11.38 -7.36 -2.10
N ASP A 46 -12.60 -7.20 -2.62
CA ASP A 46 -12.84 -6.84 -4.03
C ASP A 46 -12.12 -5.53 -4.41
N ILE A 47 -12.10 -4.55 -3.47
CA ILE A 47 -11.36 -3.29 -3.70
C ILE A 47 -9.85 -3.56 -3.78
N TYR A 48 -9.30 -4.42 -2.93
CA TYR A 48 -7.88 -4.77 -2.99
C TYR A 48 -7.53 -5.49 -4.30
N GLU A 49 -8.35 -6.44 -4.73
CA GLU A 49 -8.18 -7.14 -6.00
C GLU A 49 -8.26 -6.20 -7.21
N GLY A 50 -9.11 -5.18 -7.14
CA GLY A 50 -9.23 -4.15 -8.17
C GLY A 50 -8.06 -3.14 -8.25
N ALA A 51 -7.06 -3.22 -7.36
CA ALA A 51 -5.97 -2.26 -7.29
C ALA A 51 -5.12 -2.19 -8.56
N ALA A 52 -4.89 -3.33 -9.21
CA ALA A 52 -4.12 -3.37 -10.47
C ALA A 52 -4.86 -2.68 -11.61
N ASP A 53 -6.18 -2.86 -11.71
CA ASP A 53 -7.01 -2.19 -12.72
C ASP A 53 -7.08 -0.68 -12.49
N TYR A 54 -7.14 -0.25 -11.23
CA TYR A 54 -7.04 1.17 -10.89
C TYR A 54 -5.72 1.77 -11.39
N ILE A 55 -4.58 1.13 -11.16
CA ILE A 55 -3.27 1.60 -11.63
C ILE A 55 -3.18 1.56 -13.16
N ARG A 56 -3.68 0.52 -13.80
CA ARG A 56 -3.70 0.40 -15.27
C ARG A 56 -4.45 1.54 -15.95
N ASN A 57 -5.53 2.01 -15.31
CA ASN A 57 -6.37 3.09 -15.79
C ASN A 57 -6.08 4.43 -15.07
N PHE A 58 -4.97 4.52 -14.32
CA PHE A 58 -4.62 5.73 -13.60
C PHE A 58 -4.50 6.92 -14.57
N ASP A 59 -5.29 7.95 -14.33
CA ASP A 59 -5.31 9.16 -15.13
C ASP A 59 -5.63 10.37 -14.26
N VAL A 60 -4.69 11.29 -14.18
CA VAL A 60 -4.83 12.48 -13.35
C VAL A 60 -4.24 13.70 -14.04
N SER A 61 -4.70 14.87 -13.63
CA SER A 61 -4.12 16.11 -14.12
C SER A 61 -2.65 16.23 -13.73
N ARG A 62 -1.85 17.01 -14.53
CA ARG A 62 -0.47 17.34 -14.16
C ARG A 62 -0.39 17.93 -12.74
N ARG A 63 -1.36 18.75 -12.37
CA ARG A 63 -1.42 19.35 -11.02
C ARG A 63 -1.56 18.30 -9.92
N ASP A 64 -2.37 17.29 -10.13
CA ASP A 64 -2.61 16.24 -9.14
C ASP A 64 -1.42 15.27 -9.09
N MET A 65 -0.79 14.97 -10.24
CA MET A 65 0.45 14.21 -10.25
C MET A 65 1.55 14.89 -9.42
N VAL A 66 1.72 16.22 -9.55
CA VAL A 66 2.65 16.98 -8.72
C VAL A 66 2.35 16.86 -7.23
N LYS A 67 1.06 16.81 -6.82
CA LYS A 67 0.71 16.60 -5.41
C LYS A 67 1.16 15.22 -4.92
N PHE A 68 1.00 14.17 -5.72
CA PHE A 68 1.46 12.82 -5.37
C PHE A 68 2.98 12.77 -5.25
N ILE A 69 3.70 13.40 -6.18
CA ILE A 69 5.17 13.50 -6.12
C ILE A 69 5.60 14.23 -4.84
N ILE A 70 5.03 15.41 -4.55
CA ILE A 70 5.34 16.17 -3.33
C ILE A 70 5.03 15.35 -2.07
N GLY A 71 3.89 14.66 -2.03
CA GLY A 71 3.52 13.80 -0.91
C GLY A 71 4.53 12.68 -0.69
N THR A 72 4.97 12.00 -1.76
CA THR A 72 5.95 10.92 -1.69
C THR A 72 7.33 11.43 -1.26
N ILE A 73 7.78 12.55 -1.82
CA ILE A 73 9.05 13.19 -1.40
C ILE A 73 8.97 13.63 0.07
N GLY A 74 7.82 14.14 0.52
CA GLY A 74 7.61 14.51 1.93
C GLY A 74 7.71 13.32 2.88
N GLU A 75 7.31 12.12 2.47
CA GLU A 75 7.50 10.89 3.24
C GLU A 75 8.99 10.45 3.25
N ILE A 76 9.66 10.53 2.11
CA ILE A 76 11.09 10.19 1.98
C ILE A 76 11.96 11.12 2.83
N ASP A 77 11.67 12.41 2.80
CA ASP A 77 12.43 13.48 3.46
C ASP A 77 11.92 13.82 4.88
N ALA A 78 11.03 13.00 5.43
CA ALA A 78 10.49 13.23 6.77
C ALA A 78 11.61 13.42 7.79
N PRO A 79 11.56 14.49 8.62
CA PRO A 79 12.57 14.74 9.64
C PRO A 79 12.67 13.58 10.62
N LEU A 80 13.90 13.15 10.89
CA LEU A 80 14.16 12.06 11.83
C LEU A 80 14.82 12.59 13.10
N THR A 81 14.49 11.98 14.24
CA THR A 81 15.26 12.17 15.47
C THR A 81 16.68 11.61 15.30
N PRO A 82 17.68 12.07 16.08
CA PRO A 82 19.03 11.51 16.02
C PRO A 82 19.08 9.98 16.17
N SER A 83 18.26 9.43 17.06
CA SER A 83 18.14 7.97 17.25
C SER A 83 17.60 7.28 16.01
N ALA A 84 16.55 7.82 15.40
CA ALA A 84 15.98 7.26 14.17
C ALA A 84 16.95 7.37 12.98
N MET A 85 17.73 8.44 12.90
CA MET A 85 18.79 8.57 11.90
C MET A 85 19.85 7.49 12.07
N GLY A 86 20.30 7.24 13.29
CA GLY A 86 21.26 6.17 13.60
C GLY A 86 20.73 4.80 13.23
N SER A 87 19.49 4.50 13.61
CA SER A 87 18.83 3.23 13.27
C SER A 87 18.69 3.05 11.76
N ARG A 88 18.27 4.10 11.04
CA ARG A 88 18.16 4.06 9.57
C ARG A 88 19.52 3.84 8.91
N SER A 89 20.55 4.56 9.34
CA SER A 89 21.90 4.40 8.79
C SER A 89 22.45 3.00 9.04
N PHE A 90 22.22 2.45 10.23
CA PHE A 90 22.61 1.07 10.54
C PHE A 90 21.87 0.06 9.64
N THR A 91 20.56 0.23 9.46
CA THR A 91 19.77 -0.64 8.56
C THR A 91 20.28 -0.55 7.12
N HIS A 92 20.55 0.66 6.61
CA HIS A 92 21.11 0.86 5.27
C HIS A 92 22.46 0.15 5.11
N TYR A 93 23.33 0.26 6.12
CA TYR A 93 24.61 -0.43 6.12
C TYR A 93 24.44 -1.95 6.08
N MET A 94 23.58 -2.52 6.94
CA MET A 94 23.33 -3.96 7.02
C MET A 94 22.69 -4.52 5.73
N CYS A 95 21.85 -3.75 5.06
CA CYS A 95 21.15 -4.13 3.82
C CYS A 95 21.93 -3.73 2.54
N ASN A 96 23.13 -3.20 2.67
CA ASN A 96 23.92 -2.66 1.56
C ASN A 96 23.14 -1.63 0.71
N CYS A 97 22.32 -0.81 1.36
CA CYS A 97 21.57 0.26 0.71
C CYS A 97 22.47 1.50 0.60
N THR A 98 23.01 1.74 -0.57
CA THR A 98 23.97 2.83 -0.82
C THR A 98 23.28 4.18 -1.01
N GLU A 99 24.02 5.28 -0.83
CA GLU A 99 23.50 6.62 -1.10
C GLU A 99 23.11 6.81 -2.57
N ASP A 100 23.81 6.16 -3.49
CA ASP A 100 23.47 6.20 -4.92
C ASP A 100 22.10 5.53 -5.19
N MET A 101 21.79 4.44 -4.51
CA MET A 101 20.46 3.82 -4.59
C MET A 101 19.36 4.75 -4.06
N LEU A 102 19.60 5.39 -2.92
CA LEU A 102 18.65 6.34 -2.33
C LEU A 102 18.43 7.56 -3.22
N ARG A 103 19.51 8.08 -3.82
CA ARG A 103 19.42 9.17 -4.77
C ARG A 103 18.64 8.78 -6.01
N LYS A 104 18.91 7.62 -6.58
CA LYS A 104 18.19 7.10 -7.74
C LYS A 104 16.69 6.94 -7.46
N ASP A 105 16.31 6.34 -6.32
CA ASP A 105 14.89 6.24 -5.94
C ASP A 105 14.21 7.61 -5.88
N ARG A 106 14.91 8.60 -5.32
CA ARG A 106 14.41 9.96 -5.23
C ARG A 106 14.23 10.60 -6.62
N GLU A 107 15.20 10.43 -7.51
CA GLU A 107 15.14 10.90 -8.90
C GLU A 107 13.97 10.25 -9.64
N GLU A 108 13.79 8.93 -9.52
CA GLU A 108 12.66 8.21 -10.10
C GLU A 108 11.30 8.74 -9.61
N VAL A 109 11.18 9.11 -8.34
CA VAL A 109 9.95 9.73 -7.81
C VAL A 109 9.73 11.12 -8.38
N LEU A 110 10.79 11.94 -8.51
CA LEU A 110 10.69 13.29 -9.07
C LEU A 110 10.32 13.30 -10.54
N ASP A 111 10.78 12.30 -11.29
CA ASP A 111 10.54 12.14 -12.73
C ASP A 111 9.27 11.32 -13.04
N ALA A 112 8.52 10.90 -12.00
CA ALA A 112 7.35 10.06 -12.18
C ALA A 112 6.26 10.74 -13.03
N THR A 113 5.71 9.99 -13.96
CA THR A 113 4.63 10.40 -14.85
C THR A 113 3.40 9.49 -14.70
N VAL A 114 2.27 9.88 -15.26
CA VAL A 114 1.08 9.03 -15.33
C VAL A 114 1.40 7.70 -16.01
N GLU A 115 2.19 7.75 -17.09
CA GLU A 115 2.61 6.58 -17.87
C GLU A 115 3.47 5.63 -17.01
N SER A 116 4.48 6.15 -16.31
CA SER A 116 5.35 5.33 -15.46
C SER A 116 4.58 4.68 -14.29
N ILE A 117 3.53 5.35 -13.78
CA ILE A 117 2.64 4.74 -12.78
C ILE A 117 1.83 3.59 -13.38
N ARG A 118 1.28 3.76 -14.60
CA ARG A 118 0.54 2.68 -15.29
C ARG A 118 1.40 1.44 -15.55
N GLU A 119 2.68 1.62 -15.82
CA GLU A 119 3.64 0.52 -16.03
C GLU A 119 3.82 -0.36 -14.79
N LEU A 120 3.44 0.09 -13.60
CA LEU A 120 3.45 -0.70 -12.38
C LEU A 120 2.27 -1.68 -12.25
N ALA A 121 1.23 -1.57 -13.10
CA ALA A 121 0.03 -2.41 -13.01
C ALA A 121 0.33 -3.92 -13.04
N PRO A 122 1.21 -4.47 -13.90
CA PRO A 122 1.54 -5.90 -13.89
C PRO A 122 2.21 -6.34 -12.58
N LEU A 123 3.01 -5.48 -11.95
CA LEU A 123 3.64 -5.77 -10.67
C LEU A 123 2.58 -5.88 -9.55
N ILE A 124 1.64 -4.94 -9.50
CA ILE A 124 0.54 -4.95 -8.53
C ILE A 124 -0.37 -6.16 -8.78
N GLU A 125 -0.69 -6.48 -10.04
CA GLU A 125 -1.49 -7.65 -10.41
C GLU A 125 -0.82 -8.95 -9.94
N SER A 126 0.49 -9.08 -10.13
CA SER A 126 1.26 -10.23 -9.64
C SER A 126 1.25 -10.33 -8.12
N ALA A 127 1.33 -9.20 -7.40
CA ALA A 127 1.31 -9.20 -5.95
C ALA A 127 -0.08 -9.57 -5.40
N VAL A 128 -1.14 -8.98 -5.92
CA VAL A 128 -2.53 -9.27 -5.53
C VAL A 128 -2.93 -10.69 -5.90
N GLY A 129 -2.51 -11.17 -7.07
CA GLY A 129 -2.77 -12.52 -7.55
C GLY A 129 -2.17 -13.65 -6.70
N GLN A 130 -1.27 -13.34 -5.73
CA GLN A 130 -0.81 -14.32 -4.74
C GLN A 130 -1.92 -14.72 -3.76
N ASN A 131 -2.97 -13.93 -3.64
CA ASN A 131 -4.13 -14.15 -2.78
C ASN A 131 -3.77 -14.40 -1.30
N TYR A 132 -2.74 -13.73 -0.79
CA TYR A 132 -2.39 -13.75 0.62
C TYR A 132 -3.33 -12.82 1.40
N PHE A 133 -4.39 -13.39 1.92
CA PHE A 133 -5.45 -12.66 2.60
C PHE A 133 -5.56 -13.13 4.06
N CYS A 134 -5.49 -12.20 5.00
CA CYS A 134 -5.60 -12.48 6.42
C CYS A 134 -6.52 -11.48 7.10
N VAL A 135 -7.46 -11.99 7.89
CA VAL A 135 -8.42 -11.16 8.62
C VAL A 135 -8.46 -11.56 10.08
N VAL A 136 -8.45 -10.56 10.94
CA VAL A 136 -8.74 -10.71 12.38
C VAL A 136 -9.98 -9.87 12.69
N GLY A 137 -11.06 -10.52 13.15
CA GLY A 137 -12.31 -9.79 13.34
C GLY A 137 -13.42 -10.60 14.02
N ASN A 138 -14.65 -10.16 13.80
CA ASN A 138 -15.83 -10.78 14.38
C ASN A 138 -16.07 -12.18 13.79
N GLN A 139 -16.13 -13.18 14.65
CA GLN A 139 -16.30 -14.59 14.27
C GLN A 139 -17.53 -14.82 13.38
N LYS A 140 -18.66 -14.16 13.67
CA LYS A 140 -19.89 -14.34 12.88
C LYS A 140 -19.72 -13.81 11.45
N GLN A 141 -19.02 -12.67 11.28
CA GLN A 141 -18.75 -12.12 9.94
C GLN A 141 -17.77 -12.99 9.17
N ILE A 142 -16.69 -13.44 9.82
CA ILE A 142 -15.70 -14.33 9.21
C ILE A 142 -16.34 -15.65 8.79
N ASN A 143 -17.15 -16.27 9.65
CA ASN A 143 -17.85 -17.51 9.31
C ASN A 143 -18.90 -17.30 8.21
N GLY A 144 -19.48 -16.11 8.09
CA GLY A 144 -20.43 -15.78 7.01
C GLY A 144 -19.75 -15.65 5.63
N ALA A 145 -18.44 -15.42 5.62
CA ALA A 145 -17.62 -15.30 4.40
C ALA A 145 -16.53 -16.39 4.37
N ALA A 146 -16.85 -17.59 4.85
CA ALA A 146 -15.90 -18.69 5.02
C ALA A 146 -15.21 -19.09 3.71
N ASP A 147 -15.88 -18.94 2.58
CA ASP A 147 -15.38 -19.29 1.24
C ASP A 147 -14.18 -18.41 0.81
N LEU A 148 -13.92 -17.31 1.51
CA LEU A 148 -12.74 -16.45 1.26
C LEU A 148 -11.45 -16.99 1.90
N PHE A 149 -11.53 -17.99 2.77
CA PHE A 149 -10.41 -18.41 3.60
C PHE A 149 -10.11 -19.89 3.44
N ASP A 150 -8.85 -20.24 3.30
CA ASP A 150 -8.38 -21.62 3.37
C ASP A 150 -8.47 -22.19 4.78
N GLU A 151 -8.34 -21.33 5.81
CA GLU A 151 -8.35 -21.73 7.20
C GLU A 151 -8.96 -20.64 8.11
N ILE A 152 -9.83 -21.05 9.04
CA ILE A 152 -10.39 -20.18 10.07
C ILE A 152 -10.02 -20.74 11.45
N LYS A 153 -9.38 -19.92 12.27
CA LYS A 153 -8.95 -20.28 13.64
C LYS A 153 -9.56 -19.34 14.67
N PRO A 154 -9.93 -19.84 15.87
CA PRO A 154 -10.24 -18.94 16.99
C PRO A 154 -8.97 -18.19 17.41
N LEU A 155 -9.10 -16.89 17.67
CA LEU A 155 -7.98 -16.06 18.12
C LEU A 155 -7.62 -16.35 19.61
N ILE A 156 -8.63 -16.72 20.38
CA ILE A 156 -8.52 -17.08 21.80
C ILE A 156 -9.14 -18.47 21.95
N GLY A 157 -8.35 -19.40 22.42
CA GLY A 157 -8.79 -20.76 22.71
C GLY A 157 -9.44 -20.87 24.08
#